data_24a73b9b999d55693e4876411af40949
#
_entry.id   24a73b9b999d55693e4876411af40949
#
_cell.length_a   1.000
_cell.length_b   1.000
_cell.length_c   1.000
_cell.angle_alpha   90.00
_cell.angle_beta   90.00
_cell.angle_gamma   90.00
#
_symmetry.space_group_name_H-M   'P 1'
#
loop_
_entity.id
_entity.type
_entity.pdbx_description
1 polymer ?
#
loop_
_entity_poly.entity_id
_entity_poly.type
_entity_poly.pdbx_seq_one_letter_code
_entity_poly.pdbx_strand_id
1 'polypeptide(L)'
;INIILENSLSVYKVDVRKLKELNPDYIITQAHCEVCAVSFSEVENIVSKNLNKNTKIISLQPNTLKDVFDDIKRVAKELNIENEINNNLIKSLSERLKKIKELSSKQKNKPLVACIEWIDPLMIAGNWIPEMVGIAGGENILGKSGNNSHWVKFKEILNQNPEIIIFLPCGFNIEKTKEEVKYLFKQNSEWQSLKAVKNKKLFIADGNQFFNRPGPRLIESLEIFAEIINPSLFNFNHKG
;
A
#
# COMPACT_ATOMS: atom_id res chain seq x y z
N ILE A 1 14.88 -5.84 14.21
CA ILE A 1 14.40 -6.01 12.81
C ILE A 1 15.58 -6.41 11.93
N ASN A 2 16.71 -5.67 11.90
CA ASN A 2 17.85 -5.98 11.03
C ASN A 2 18.40 -7.40 11.24
N ILE A 3 18.57 -7.87 12.50
CA ILE A 3 19.05 -9.22 12.82
C ILE A 3 18.04 -10.31 12.35
N ILE A 4 16.75 -10.01 12.38
CA ILE A 4 15.68 -10.94 11.94
C ILE A 4 15.66 -11.01 10.41
N LEU A 5 15.88 -9.89 9.73
CA LEU A 5 16.00 -9.82 8.27
C LEU A 5 17.20 -10.58 7.73
N GLU A 6 18.36 -10.49 8.42
CA GLU A 6 19.58 -11.22 8.08
C GLU A 6 19.44 -12.75 8.17
N ASN A 7 18.50 -13.24 9.01
CA ASN A 7 18.25 -14.66 9.20
C ASN A 7 17.02 -15.19 8.42
N SER A 8 16.40 -14.37 7.57
CA SER A 8 15.19 -14.74 6.78
C SER A 8 14.03 -15.30 7.63
N LEU A 9 13.93 -14.90 8.90
CA LEU A 9 12.90 -15.35 9.82
C LEU A 9 11.73 -14.35 9.82
N SER A 10 10.49 -14.86 9.79
CA SER A 10 9.30 -14.02 9.96
C SER A 10 9.32 -13.32 11.32
N VAL A 11 8.95 -12.04 11.32
CA VAL A 11 8.80 -11.22 12.56
C VAL A 11 7.63 -11.72 13.40
N TYR A 12 6.69 -12.44 12.80
CA TYR A 12 5.46 -12.90 13.42
C TYR A 12 5.49 -14.41 13.67
N LYS A 13 4.87 -14.83 14.77
CA LYS A 13 4.65 -16.24 15.11
C LYS A 13 3.17 -16.49 15.29
N VAL A 14 2.69 -17.66 14.86
CA VAL A 14 1.31 -18.10 15.10
C VAL A 14 1.20 -18.61 16.54
N ASP A 15 0.25 -18.07 17.30
CA ASP A 15 -0.14 -18.64 18.59
C ASP A 15 -1.01 -19.88 18.35
N VAL A 16 -0.34 -21.02 18.31
CA VAL A 16 -0.99 -22.32 18.04
C VAL A 16 -2.02 -22.70 19.10
N ARG A 17 -1.77 -22.34 20.39
CA ARG A 17 -2.72 -22.62 21.46
C ARG A 17 -4.02 -21.87 21.24
N LYS A 18 -3.93 -20.57 20.99
CA LYS A 18 -5.10 -19.72 20.73
C LYS A 18 -5.82 -20.13 19.45
N LEU A 19 -5.07 -20.53 18.42
CA LEU A 19 -5.67 -21.03 17.18
C LEU A 19 -6.49 -22.32 17.40
N LYS A 20 -5.99 -23.25 18.23
CA LYS A 20 -6.73 -24.44 18.64
C LYS A 20 -8.00 -24.13 19.45
N GLU A 21 -7.89 -23.18 20.39
CA GLU A 21 -9.05 -22.73 21.19
C GLU A 21 -10.14 -22.13 20.31
N LEU A 22 -9.77 -21.33 19.30
CA LEU A 22 -10.70 -20.72 18.37
C LEU A 22 -11.33 -21.70 17.38
N ASN A 23 -10.59 -22.76 17.00
CA ASN A 23 -11.00 -23.78 16.03
C ASN A 23 -11.77 -23.20 14.82
N PRO A 24 -11.17 -22.26 14.04
CA PRO A 24 -11.88 -21.50 13.04
C PRO A 24 -12.25 -22.35 11.82
N ASP A 25 -13.37 -22.04 11.16
CA ASP A 25 -13.75 -22.62 9.87
C ASP A 25 -12.88 -22.07 8.72
N TYR A 26 -12.46 -20.78 8.84
CA TYR A 26 -11.66 -20.10 7.84
C TYR A 26 -10.46 -19.38 8.48
N ILE A 27 -9.33 -19.45 7.80
CA ILE A 27 -8.14 -18.67 8.13
C ILE A 27 -7.80 -17.82 6.90
N ILE A 28 -7.85 -16.51 7.05
CA ILE A 28 -7.44 -15.57 6.01
C ILE A 28 -6.02 -15.10 6.34
N THR A 29 -5.09 -15.35 5.43
CA THR A 29 -3.68 -14.97 5.58
C THR A 29 -3.18 -14.29 4.32
N GLN A 30 -1.97 -13.75 4.39
CA GLN A 30 -1.29 -13.18 3.21
C GLN A 30 0.05 -13.88 2.98
N ALA A 31 0.48 -13.95 1.72
CA ALA A 31 1.80 -14.43 1.34
C ALA A 31 2.54 -13.40 0.45
N HIS A 32 2.18 -12.13 0.59
CA HIS A 32 2.72 -11.05 -0.23
C HIS A 32 4.15 -10.66 0.18
N CYS A 33 4.49 -10.76 1.45
CA CYS A 33 5.80 -10.39 1.99
C CYS A 33 6.19 -11.38 3.09
N GLU A 34 7.24 -12.15 2.87
CA GLU A 34 7.72 -13.16 3.82
C GLU A 34 8.24 -12.55 5.13
N VAL A 35 8.66 -11.29 5.09
CA VAL A 35 9.14 -10.55 6.27
C VAL A 35 7.99 -9.97 7.08
N CYS A 36 6.90 -9.57 6.40
CA CYS A 36 5.77 -8.84 6.99
C CYS A 36 4.66 -9.76 7.49
N ALA A 37 4.72 -11.05 7.19
CA ALA A 37 3.73 -12.05 7.60
C ALA A 37 4.38 -13.42 7.84
N VAL A 38 3.65 -14.29 8.52
CA VAL A 38 4.00 -15.72 8.60
C VAL A 38 3.92 -16.32 7.20
N SER A 39 4.88 -17.18 6.84
CA SER A 39 4.88 -17.83 5.53
C SER A 39 3.62 -18.70 5.34
N PHE A 40 3.12 -18.77 4.11
CA PHE A 40 1.95 -19.60 3.81
C PHE A 40 2.16 -21.07 4.17
N SER A 41 3.34 -21.61 3.87
CA SER A 41 3.72 -22.98 4.21
C SER A 41 3.73 -23.27 5.72
N GLU A 42 4.13 -22.28 6.53
CA GLU A 42 4.07 -22.41 7.99
C GLU A 42 2.62 -22.45 8.48
N VAL A 43 1.74 -21.59 7.94
CA VAL A 43 0.31 -21.62 8.27
C VAL A 43 -0.31 -22.95 7.88
N GLU A 44 -0.07 -23.47 6.68
CA GLU A 44 -0.57 -24.79 6.22
C GLU A 44 -0.11 -25.92 7.16
N ASN A 45 1.19 -25.93 7.51
CA ASN A 45 1.76 -26.96 8.39
C ASN A 45 1.15 -26.90 9.80
N ILE A 46 0.91 -25.70 10.34
CA ILE A 46 0.27 -25.53 11.65
C ILE A 46 -1.19 -26.01 11.61
N VAL A 47 -1.95 -25.61 10.59
CA VAL A 47 -3.35 -25.98 10.42
C VAL A 47 -3.50 -27.49 10.26
N SER A 48 -2.74 -28.12 9.37
CA SER A 48 -2.80 -29.55 9.12
C SER A 48 -2.49 -30.41 10.33
N LYS A 49 -1.59 -29.95 11.22
CA LYS A 49 -1.20 -30.69 12.43
C LYS A 49 -2.09 -30.43 13.64
N ASN A 50 -2.79 -29.30 13.70
CA ASN A 50 -3.37 -28.78 14.93
C ASN A 50 -4.86 -28.49 14.89
N LEU A 51 -5.46 -28.38 13.69
CA LEU A 51 -6.88 -28.04 13.51
C LEU A 51 -7.65 -29.18 12.80
N ASN A 52 -8.95 -28.97 12.68
CA ASN A 52 -9.82 -29.89 11.94
C ASN A 52 -9.47 -29.87 10.45
N LYS A 53 -9.65 -31.04 9.79
CA LYS A 53 -9.43 -31.17 8.33
C LYS A 53 -10.34 -30.27 7.47
N ASN A 54 -11.38 -29.67 8.07
CA ASN A 54 -12.35 -28.83 7.37
C ASN A 54 -11.99 -27.34 7.40
N THR A 55 -10.99 -26.92 8.20
CA THR A 55 -10.54 -25.51 8.21
C THR A 55 -9.97 -25.12 6.85
N LYS A 56 -10.56 -24.12 6.22
CA LYS A 56 -10.11 -23.59 4.93
C LYS A 56 -9.12 -22.45 5.12
N ILE A 57 -8.04 -22.44 4.31
CA ILE A 57 -7.07 -21.36 4.30
C ILE A 57 -7.25 -20.55 3.01
N ILE A 58 -7.43 -19.24 3.16
CA ILE A 58 -7.51 -18.27 2.05
C ILE A 58 -6.27 -17.38 2.10
N SER A 59 -5.32 -17.60 1.19
CA SER A 59 -4.11 -16.78 1.07
C SER A 59 -4.34 -15.63 0.10
N LEU A 60 -4.04 -14.39 0.52
CA LEU A 60 -4.16 -13.18 -0.28
C LEU A 60 -2.77 -12.77 -0.78
N GLN A 61 -2.66 -12.45 -2.09
CA GLN A 61 -1.40 -12.07 -2.73
C GLN A 61 -1.60 -10.97 -3.78
N PRO A 62 -2.25 -9.84 -3.42
CA PRO A 62 -2.53 -8.81 -4.40
C PRO A 62 -1.26 -8.02 -4.76
N ASN A 63 -1.03 -7.80 -6.06
CA ASN A 63 0.05 -6.96 -6.57
C ASN A 63 -0.47 -5.69 -7.24
N THR A 64 -1.73 -5.70 -7.68
CA THR A 64 -2.40 -4.57 -8.32
C THR A 64 -3.68 -4.21 -7.59
N LEU A 65 -4.24 -3.03 -7.89
CA LEU A 65 -5.55 -2.65 -7.36
C LEU A 65 -6.65 -3.63 -7.79
N LYS A 66 -6.54 -4.16 -9.01
CA LYS A 66 -7.47 -5.20 -9.50
C LYS A 66 -7.40 -6.45 -8.63
N ASP A 67 -6.22 -6.92 -8.26
CA ASP A 67 -6.06 -8.11 -7.44
C ASP A 67 -6.70 -7.93 -6.05
N VAL A 68 -6.63 -6.72 -5.47
CA VAL A 68 -7.31 -6.41 -4.21
C VAL A 68 -8.82 -6.56 -4.35
N PHE A 69 -9.42 -6.07 -5.45
CA PHE A 69 -10.85 -6.27 -5.70
C PHE A 69 -11.20 -7.75 -5.91
N ASP A 70 -10.36 -8.49 -6.61
CA ASP A 70 -10.57 -9.92 -6.84
C ASP A 70 -10.44 -10.73 -5.54
N ASP A 71 -9.50 -10.36 -4.66
CA ASP A 71 -9.36 -10.95 -3.33
C ASP A 71 -10.59 -10.70 -2.44
N ILE A 72 -11.14 -9.48 -2.44
CA ILE A 72 -12.39 -9.17 -1.72
C ILE A 72 -13.53 -10.07 -2.21
N LYS A 73 -13.69 -10.22 -3.54
CA LYS A 73 -14.71 -11.09 -4.13
C LYS A 73 -14.49 -12.57 -3.80
N ARG A 74 -13.22 -13.02 -3.83
CA ARG A 74 -12.86 -14.39 -3.51
C ARG A 74 -13.17 -14.74 -2.06
N VAL A 75 -12.82 -13.87 -1.13
CA VAL A 75 -13.19 -14.03 0.29
C VAL A 75 -14.70 -14.04 0.46
N ALA A 76 -15.43 -13.12 -0.18
CA ALA A 76 -16.89 -13.05 -0.11
C ALA A 76 -17.55 -14.35 -0.62
N LYS A 77 -17.02 -14.92 -1.70
CA LYS A 77 -17.50 -16.18 -2.26
C LYS A 77 -17.30 -17.35 -1.30
N GLU A 78 -16.12 -17.49 -0.71
CA GLU A 78 -15.83 -18.54 0.25
C GLU A 78 -16.72 -18.45 1.51
N LEU A 79 -17.11 -17.24 1.90
CA LEU A 79 -18.00 -16.97 3.02
C LEU A 79 -19.49 -16.98 2.65
N ASN A 80 -19.85 -17.22 1.38
CA ASN A 80 -21.22 -17.20 0.83
C ASN A 80 -21.97 -15.86 1.02
N ILE A 81 -21.25 -14.74 0.93
CA ILE A 81 -21.79 -13.36 1.02
C ILE A 81 -21.54 -12.52 -0.24
N GLU A 82 -21.23 -13.17 -1.37
CA GLU A 82 -20.83 -12.47 -2.59
C GLU A 82 -21.87 -11.50 -3.15
N ASN A 83 -23.17 -11.82 -3.04
CA ASN A 83 -24.25 -10.96 -3.53
C ASN A 83 -24.27 -9.63 -2.77
N GLU A 84 -24.16 -9.67 -1.45
CA GLU A 84 -24.11 -8.49 -0.60
C GLU A 84 -22.86 -7.65 -0.90
N ILE A 85 -21.69 -8.28 -0.95
CA ILE A 85 -20.42 -7.62 -1.19
C ILE A 85 -20.36 -7.01 -2.59
N ASN A 86 -20.79 -7.73 -3.63
CA ASN A 86 -20.78 -7.21 -5.00
C ASN A 86 -21.76 -6.04 -5.19
N ASN A 87 -22.96 -6.12 -4.64
CA ASN A 87 -23.98 -5.09 -4.83
C ASN A 87 -23.73 -3.82 -4.02
N ASN A 88 -23.13 -3.96 -2.84
CA ASN A 88 -22.90 -2.83 -1.94
C ASN A 88 -21.45 -2.31 -2.02
N LEU A 89 -20.49 -3.13 -1.53
CA LEU A 89 -19.10 -2.68 -1.40
C LEU A 89 -18.42 -2.50 -2.75
N ILE A 90 -18.35 -3.56 -3.57
CA ILE A 90 -17.62 -3.52 -4.86
C ILE A 90 -18.20 -2.46 -5.79
N LYS A 91 -19.50 -2.35 -5.86
CA LYS A 91 -20.16 -1.32 -6.68
C LYS A 91 -19.76 0.09 -6.23
N SER A 92 -19.87 0.38 -4.92
CA SER A 92 -19.50 1.68 -4.35
C SER A 92 -18.02 2.03 -4.60
N LEU A 93 -17.11 1.09 -4.34
CA LEU A 93 -15.68 1.31 -4.57
C LEU A 93 -15.37 1.55 -6.06
N SER A 94 -16.02 0.77 -6.95
CA SER A 94 -15.84 0.91 -8.41
C SER A 94 -16.35 2.23 -8.94
N GLU A 95 -17.48 2.74 -8.43
CA GLU A 95 -18.03 4.04 -8.80
C GLU A 95 -17.11 5.19 -8.38
N ARG A 96 -16.56 5.14 -7.16
CA ARG A 96 -15.59 6.13 -6.65
C ARG A 96 -14.32 6.14 -7.52
N LEU A 97 -13.74 4.96 -7.79
CA LEU A 97 -12.58 4.81 -8.67
C LEU A 97 -12.84 5.37 -10.06
N LYS A 98 -13.99 4.99 -10.67
CA LYS A 98 -14.39 5.44 -12.02
C LYS A 98 -14.48 6.96 -12.08
N LYS A 99 -15.11 7.61 -11.10
CA LYS A 99 -15.24 9.07 -11.01
C LYS A 99 -13.87 9.76 -11.02
N ILE A 100 -12.91 9.26 -10.20
CA ILE A 100 -11.57 9.83 -10.16
C ILE A 100 -10.88 9.67 -11.52
N LYS A 101 -10.91 8.46 -12.08
CA LYS A 101 -10.29 8.15 -13.38
C LYS A 101 -10.83 9.01 -14.52
N GLU A 102 -12.14 9.20 -14.60
CA GLU A 102 -12.79 10.02 -15.62
C GLU A 102 -12.43 11.50 -15.52
N LEU A 103 -12.35 12.05 -14.31
CA LEU A 103 -11.98 13.45 -14.11
C LEU A 103 -10.49 13.67 -14.36
N SER A 104 -9.63 12.81 -13.83
CA SER A 104 -8.17 12.90 -13.99
C SER A 104 -7.73 12.71 -15.44
N SER A 105 -8.42 11.87 -16.22
CA SER A 105 -8.08 11.62 -17.64
C SER A 105 -8.20 12.85 -18.53
N LYS A 106 -8.94 13.86 -18.10
CA LYS A 106 -9.11 15.15 -18.83
C LYS A 106 -7.90 16.08 -18.65
N GLN A 107 -7.00 15.77 -17.69
CA GLN A 107 -5.81 16.59 -17.47
C GLN A 107 -4.74 16.31 -18.53
N LYS A 108 -4.25 17.37 -19.14
CA LYS A 108 -3.19 17.28 -20.17
C LYS A 108 -1.82 17.09 -19.54
N ASN A 109 -1.58 17.73 -18.40
CA ASN A 109 -0.31 17.70 -17.69
C ASN A 109 -0.37 16.66 -16.56
N LYS A 110 0.55 15.71 -16.57
CA LYS A 110 0.71 14.71 -15.53
C LYS A 110 1.99 15.01 -14.76
N PRO A 111 1.91 15.50 -13.51
CA PRO A 111 3.12 15.77 -12.74
C PRO A 111 3.87 14.47 -12.42
N LEU A 112 5.20 14.54 -12.40
CA LEU A 112 6.07 13.46 -11.94
C LEU A 112 5.94 13.30 -10.42
N VAL A 113 5.58 12.11 -9.96
CA VAL A 113 5.30 11.80 -8.55
C VAL A 113 6.25 10.71 -8.05
N ALA A 114 6.97 11.00 -6.97
CA ALA A 114 7.73 10.00 -6.21
C ALA A 114 6.95 9.58 -4.95
N CYS A 115 6.63 8.29 -4.83
CA CYS A 115 6.03 7.71 -3.62
C CYS A 115 7.10 6.93 -2.85
N ILE A 116 7.46 7.39 -1.65
CA ILE A 116 8.52 6.82 -0.81
C ILE A 116 7.89 5.98 0.29
N GLU A 117 8.08 4.65 0.21
CA GLU A 117 7.49 3.66 1.11
C GLU A 117 8.39 3.29 2.30
N TRP A 118 9.67 3.64 2.23
CA TRP A 118 10.60 3.53 3.34
C TRP A 118 11.66 4.62 3.25
N ILE A 119 12.13 5.12 4.41
CA ILE A 119 12.92 6.36 4.46
C ILE A 119 14.42 6.07 4.55
N ASP A 120 14.82 5.08 5.33
CA ASP A 120 16.23 4.70 5.48
C ASP A 120 16.40 3.19 5.64
N PRO A 121 16.99 2.50 4.62
CA PRO A 121 17.35 3.02 3.29
C PRO A 121 16.12 3.40 2.47
N LEU A 122 16.28 4.28 1.47
CA LEU A 122 15.17 4.75 0.63
C LEU A 122 14.56 3.60 -0.19
N MET A 123 13.24 3.46 -0.13
CA MET A 123 12.48 2.51 -0.93
C MET A 123 11.33 3.20 -1.65
N ILE A 124 11.22 2.98 -2.96
CA ILE A 124 10.12 3.46 -3.79
C ILE A 124 8.97 2.45 -3.72
N ALA A 125 7.76 2.99 -3.62
CA ALA A 125 6.54 2.20 -3.59
C ALA A 125 6.28 1.48 -4.91
N GLY A 126 5.91 0.22 -4.80
CA GLY A 126 5.50 -0.65 -5.89
C GLY A 126 4.02 -1.06 -5.79
N ASN A 127 3.76 -2.31 -6.17
CA ASN A 127 2.44 -2.94 -6.10
C ASN A 127 1.35 -2.10 -6.79
N TRP A 128 0.29 -1.72 -6.10
CA TRP A 128 -0.84 -0.91 -6.57
C TRP A 128 -0.55 0.60 -6.57
N ILE A 129 0.48 1.08 -5.86
CA ILE A 129 0.75 2.52 -5.73
C ILE A 129 1.01 3.21 -7.07
N PRO A 130 1.88 2.71 -7.97
CA PRO A 130 2.11 3.35 -9.26
C PRO A 130 0.85 3.44 -10.13
N GLU A 131 0.00 2.41 -10.11
CA GLU A 131 -1.29 2.41 -10.79
C GLU A 131 -2.22 3.49 -10.23
N MET A 132 -2.31 3.61 -8.90
CA MET A 132 -3.15 4.59 -8.23
C MET A 132 -2.70 6.02 -8.51
N VAL A 133 -1.39 6.30 -8.55
CA VAL A 133 -0.85 7.60 -9.00
C VAL A 133 -1.28 7.91 -10.42
N GLY A 134 -1.23 6.91 -11.33
CA GLY A 134 -1.68 7.06 -12.71
C GLY A 134 -3.19 7.34 -12.83
N ILE A 135 -4.02 6.64 -12.06
CA ILE A 135 -5.48 6.86 -11.99
C ILE A 135 -5.78 8.26 -11.45
N ALA A 136 -5.03 8.73 -10.46
CA ALA A 136 -5.15 10.08 -9.90
C ALA A 136 -4.66 11.20 -10.83
N GLY A 137 -4.07 10.87 -11.99
CA GLY A 137 -3.62 11.83 -13.00
C GLY A 137 -2.17 12.26 -12.88
N GLY A 138 -1.35 11.55 -12.11
CA GLY A 138 0.11 11.72 -12.04
C GLY A 138 0.86 10.73 -12.94
N GLU A 139 2.17 10.93 -13.04
CA GLU A 139 3.12 9.98 -13.61
C GLU A 139 4.05 9.48 -12.50
N ASN A 140 3.93 8.21 -12.12
CA ASN A 140 4.76 7.64 -11.08
C ASN A 140 6.17 7.41 -11.59
N ILE A 141 7.17 7.83 -10.81
CA ILE A 141 8.59 7.61 -11.14
C ILE A 141 9.16 6.44 -10.36
N LEU A 142 10.13 5.73 -10.97
CA LEU A 142 10.94 4.64 -10.41
C LEU A 142 10.14 3.38 -10.03
N GLY A 143 8.93 3.47 -9.49
CA GLY A 143 8.07 2.32 -9.18
C GLY A 143 7.29 1.85 -10.40
N LYS A 144 6.98 0.54 -10.46
CA LYS A 144 6.20 -0.08 -11.53
C LYS A 144 5.03 -0.86 -10.95
N SER A 145 3.82 -0.64 -11.51
CA SER A 145 2.60 -1.34 -11.09
C SER A 145 2.76 -2.86 -11.20
N GLY A 146 2.30 -3.58 -10.20
CA GLY A 146 2.39 -5.03 -10.09
C GLY A 146 3.75 -5.59 -9.67
N ASN A 147 4.78 -4.73 -9.60
CA ASN A 147 6.10 -5.13 -9.10
C ASN A 147 6.24 -4.73 -7.63
N ASN A 148 7.03 -5.47 -6.89
CA ASN A 148 7.34 -5.14 -5.50
C ASN A 148 8.04 -3.78 -5.37
N SER A 149 7.85 -3.14 -4.21
CA SER A 149 8.64 -1.98 -3.79
C SER A 149 10.14 -2.33 -3.77
N HIS A 150 11.00 -1.38 -4.12
CA HIS A 150 12.43 -1.67 -4.22
C HIS A 150 13.29 -0.51 -3.72
N TRP A 151 14.50 -0.84 -3.29
CA TRP A 151 15.48 0.10 -2.80
C TRP A 151 16.01 0.98 -3.92
N VAL A 152 16.18 2.27 -3.63
CA VAL A 152 16.75 3.25 -4.55
C VAL A 152 17.79 4.11 -3.85
N LYS A 153 18.72 4.66 -4.64
CA LYS A 153 19.65 5.68 -4.15
C LYS A 153 19.02 7.06 -4.33
N PHE A 154 19.31 7.99 -3.43
CA PHE A 154 18.84 9.37 -3.54
C PHE A 154 19.14 10.00 -4.92
N LYS A 155 20.29 9.66 -5.50
CA LYS A 155 20.68 10.14 -6.84
C LYS A 155 19.69 9.78 -7.95
N GLU A 156 18.99 8.65 -7.83
CA GLU A 156 17.97 8.24 -8.80
C GLU A 156 16.74 9.15 -8.71
N ILE A 157 16.33 9.50 -7.49
CA ILE A 157 15.25 10.48 -7.25
C ILE A 157 15.67 11.86 -7.74
N LEU A 158 16.91 12.27 -7.46
CA LEU A 158 17.46 13.55 -7.88
C LEU A 158 17.47 13.68 -9.42
N ASN A 159 17.88 12.63 -10.13
CA ASN A 159 17.90 12.60 -11.59
C ASN A 159 16.50 12.73 -12.21
N GLN A 160 15.48 12.15 -11.59
CA GLN A 160 14.09 12.27 -12.04
C GLN A 160 13.48 13.63 -11.68
N ASN A 161 13.99 14.29 -10.64
CA ASN A 161 13.56 15.59 -10.16
C ASN A 161 12.04 15.76 -10.09
N PRO A 162 11.33 14.95 -9.26
CA PRO A 162 9.88 14.90 -9.22
C PRO A 162 9.26 16.25 -8.85
N GLU A 163 8.03 16.46 -9.33
CA GLU A 163 7.24 17.65 -9.04
C GLU A 163 6.44 17.51 -7.75
N ILE A 164 6.16 16.24 -7.35
CA ILE A 164 5.48 15.89 -6.10
C ILE A 164 6.25 14.75 -5.45
N ILE A 165 6.45 14.85 -4.13
CA ILE A 165 7.00 13.75 -3.31
C ILE A 165 5.98 13.44 -2.22
N ILE A 166 5.66 12.15 -2.06
CA ILE A 166 4.73 11.68 -1.03
C ILE A 166 5.47 10.62 -0.21
N PHE A 167 5.69 10.90 1.07
CA PHE A 167 6.20 9.94 2.04
C PHE A 167 5.02 9.18 2.65
N LEU A 168 5.01 7.86 2.49
CA LEU A 168 3.94 6.97 2.96
C LEU A 168 4.53 5.66 3.54
N PRO A 169 5.50 5.76 4.47
CA PRO A 169 6.24 4.60 4.94
C PRO A 169 5.35 3.59 5.65
N CYS A 170 5.58 2.32 5.31
CA CYS A 170 4.79 1.21 5.82
C CYS A 170 4.82 1.15 7.36
N GLY A 171 3.64 1.14 7.99
CA GLY A 171 3.48 1.08 9.44
C GLY A 171 3.71 2.38 10.20
N PHE A 172 4.07 3.48 9.53
CA PHE A 172 4.26 4.78 10.18
C PHE A 172 3.01 5.65 10.08
N ASN A 173 2.66 6.29 11.20
CA ASN A 173 1.69 7.37 11.23
C ASN A 173 2.33 8.69 10.77
N ILE A 174 1.53 9.76 10.68
CA ILE A 174 1.98 11.09 10.23
C ILE A 174 3.09 11.63 11.11
N GLU A 175 2.98 11.53 12.44
CA GLU A 175 3.95 12.07 13.39
C GLU A 175 5.32 11.40 13.23
N LYS A 176 5.33 10.07 13.20
CA LYS A 176 6.56 9.29 13.01
C LYS A 176 7.20 9.60 11.66
N THR A 177 6.40 9.69 10.61
CA THR A 177 6.87 10.03 9.26
C THR A 177 7.50 11.43 9.23
N LYS A 178 6.88 12.43 9.90
CA LYS A 178 7.44 13.78 10.02
C LYS A 178 8.81 13.82 10.70
N GLU A 179 8.98 13.04 11.75
CA GLU A 179 10.26 12.95 12.46
C GLU A 179 11.36 12.37 11.56
N GLU A 180 11.08 11.26 10.89
CA GLU A 180 12.04 10.59 10.01
C GLU A 180 12.39 11.44 8.79
N VAL A 181 11.42 12.12 8.18
CA VAL A 181 11.66 13.04 7.06
C VAL A 181 12.51 14.23 7.50
N LYS A 182 12.26 14.81 8.69
CA LYS A 182 13.11 15.88 9.24
C LYS A 182 14.56 15.41 9.41
N TYR A 183 14.74 14.20 9.91
CA TYR A 183 16.06 13.60 10.07
C TYR A 183 16.75 13.39 8.71
N LEU A 184 16.04 12.80 7.74
CA LEU A 184 16.52 12.59 6.37
C LEU A 184 17.04 13.90 5.73
N PHE A 185 16.29 15.00 5.87
CA PHE A 185 16.67 16.31 5.33
C PHE A 185 17.87 16.94 6.03
N LYS A 186 18.10 16.62 7.31
CA LYS A 186 19.31 17.05 8.04
C LYS A 186 20.54 16.29 7.56
N GLN A 187 20.40 15.01 7.21
CA GLN A 187 21.51 14.17 6.74
C GLN A 187 21.96 14.51 5.32
N ASN A 188 21.03 14.94 4.47
CA ASN A 188 21.33 15.30 3.09
C ASN A 188 20.58 16.56 2.67
N SER A 189 21.32 17.68 2.59
CA SER A 189 20.77 18.98 2.16
C SER A 189 20.38 19.05 0.69
N GLU A 190 20.83 18.12 -0.16
CA GLU A 190 20.49 18.11 -1.59
C GLU A 190 18.98 17.91 -1.83
N TRP A 191 18.24 17.37 -0.86
CA TRP A 191 16.76 17.32 -0.92
C TRP A 191 16.14 18.67 -1.21
N GLN A 192 16.76 19.78 -0.71
CA GLN A 192 16.29 21.16 -0.95
C GLN A 192 16.37 21.57 -2.43
N SER A 193 17.16 20.87 -3.24
CA SER A 193 17.32 21.19 -4.66
C SER A 193 16.17 20.68 -5.53
N LEU A 194 15.37 19.71 -5.05
CA LEU A 194 14.28 19.09 -5.79
C LEU A 194 13.12 20.05 -6.05
N LYS A 195 12.51 19.95 -7.24
CA LYS A 195 11.32 20.74 -7.62
C LYS A 195 10.19 20.63 -6.61
N ALA A 196 9.89 19.42 -6.15
CA ALA A 196 8.84 19.17 -5.17
C ALA A 196 9.04 19.95 -3.88
N VAL A 197 10.28 20.04 -3.39
CA VAL A 197 10.62 20.77 -2.16
C VAL A 197 10.53 22.28 -2.36
N LYS A 198 11.14 22.80 -3.45
CA LYS A 198 11.11 24.22 -3.79
C LYS A 198 9.68 24.75 -3.98
N ASN A 199 8.80 23.92 -4.54
CA ASN A 199 7.41 24.27 -4.82
C ASN A 199 6.45 23.90 -3.66
N LYS A 200 6.98 23.48 -2.51
CA LYS A 200 6.19 23.07 -1.33
C LYS A 200 5.18 21.94 -1.65
N LYS A 201 5.55 21.03 -2.54
CA LYS A 201 4.77 19.85 -2.95
C LYS A 201 5.36 18.56 -2.39
N LEU A 202 5.83 18.62 -1.15
CA LEU A 202 6.24 17.49 -0.36
C LEU A 202 5.12 17.18 0.64
N PHE A 203 4.60 15.96 0.58
CA PHE A 203 3.48 15.52 1.40
C PHE A 203 3.89 14.35 2.27
N ILE A 204 3.23 14.23 3.41
CA ILE A 204 3.36 13.12 4.35
C ILE A 204 1.98 12.50 4.50
N ALA A 205 1.90 11.20 4.33
CA ALA A 205 0.68 10.43 4.44
C ALA A 205 0.81 9.36 5.54
N ASP A 206 -0.33 8.95 6.11
CA ASP A 206 -0.37 7.88 7.10
C ASP A 206 -0.23 6.52 6.40
N GLY A 207 1.01 6.01 6.34
CA GLY A 207 1.31 4.69 5.76
C GLY A 207 0.86 3.51 6.63
N ASN A 208 0.46 3.76 7.89
CA ASN A 208 -0.08 2.72 8.76
C ASN A 208 -1.56 2.42 8.48
N GLN A 209 -2.37 3.47 8.26
CA GLN A 209 -3.81 3.31 8.04
C GLN A 209 -4.17 3.15 6.57
N PHE A 210 -3.41 3.80 5.68
CA PHE A 210 -3.66 3.87 4.24
C PHE A 210 -2.48 3.27 3.45
N PHE A 211 -2.60 3.21 2.14
CA PHE A 211 -1.58 2.90 1.13
C PHE A 211 -0.97 1.49 1.19
N ASN A 212 -0.49 1.04 2.35
CA ASN A 212 0.27 -0.20 2.51
C ASN A 212 -0.58 -1.39 3.00
N ARG A 213 -1.91 -1.26 3.02
CA ARG A 213 -2.84 -2.33 3.41
C ARG A 213 -3.78 -2.65 2.26
N PRO A 214 -3.63 -3.83 1.62
CA PRO A 214 -4.49 -4.22 0.50
C PRO A 214 -5.91 -4.54 0.97
N GLY A 215 -6.81 -3.59 0.79
CA GLY A 215 -8.22 -3.73 1.19
C GLY A 215 -9.09 -2.59 0.67
N PRO A 216 -10.37 -2.53 1.08
CA PRO A 216 -11.33 -1.53 0.56
C PRO A 216 -10.87 -0.08 0.71
N ARG A 217 -10.07 0.21 1.76
CA ARG A 217 -9.54 1.55 2.05
C ARG A 217 -8.55 2.08 0.99
N LEU A 218 -8.08 1.25 0.07
CA LEU A 218 -7.25 1.74 -1.04
C LEU A 218 -7.98 2.75 -1.94
N ILE A 219 -9.32 2.76 -1.94
CA ILE A 219 -10.07 3.79 -2.66
C ILE A 219 -10.00 5.14 -1.93
N GLU A 220 -9.95 5.16 -0.60
CA GLU A 220 -9.65 6.38 0.17
C GLU A 220 -8.22 6.85 -0.08
N SER A 221 -7.26 5.92 -0.14
CA SER A 221 -5.88 6.24 -0.53
C SER A 221 -5.79 6.85 -1.94
N LEU A 222 -6.60 6.34 -2.88
CA LEU A 222 -6.70 6.91 -4.23
C LEU A 222 -7.30 8.32 -4.22
N GLU A 223 -8.30 8.58 -3.38
CA GLU A 223 -8.87 9.91 -3.17
C GLU A 223 -7.84 10.89 -2.62
N ILE A 224 -7.02 10.46 -1.64
CA ILE A 224 -5.90 11.26 -1.12
C ILE A 224 -4.89 11.59 -2.22
N PHE A 225 -4.51 10.62 -3.06
CA PHE A 225 -3.65 10.89 -4.21
C PHE A 225 -4.28 11.88 -5.19
N ALA A 226 -5.58 11.75 -5.46
CA ALA A 226 -6.29 12.66 -6.34
C ALA A 226 -6.30 14.11 -5.82
N GLU A 227 -6.50 14.30 -4.51
CA GLU A 227 -6.43 15.62 -3.86
C GLU A 227 -5.01 16.21 -3.90
N ILE A 228 -3.98 15.40 -3.66
CA ILE A 228 -2.57 15.84 -3.69
C ILE A 228 -2.15 16.23 -5.12
N ILE A 229 -2.49 15.39 -6.10
CA ILE A 229 -2.03 15.52 -7.49
C ILE A 229 -2.83 16.58 -8.23
N ASN A 230 -4.15 16.63 -8.02
CA ASN A 230 -5.08 17.54 -8.71
C ASN A 230 -6.03 18.27 -7.74
N PRO A 231 -5.50 19.14 -6.85
CA PRO A 231 -6.30 19.81 -5.81
C PRO A 231 -7.40 20.74 -6.35
N SER A 232 -7.30 21.15 -7.61
CA SER A 232 -8.34 21.95 -8.25
C SER A 232 -9.55 21.13 -8.71
N LEU A 233 -9.39 19.81 -8.87
CA LEU A 233 -10.46 18.90 -9.33
C LEU A 233 -11.11 18.12 -8.19
N PHE A 234 -10.34 17.85 -7.13
CA PHE A 234 -10.76 16.95 -6.07
C PHE A 234 -10.68 17.63 -4.70
N ASN A 235 -11.72 17.43 -3.93
CA ASN A 235 -11.80 17.84 -2.53
C ASN A 235 -12.69 16.81 -1.81
N PHE A 236 -12.08 15.73 -1.31
CA PHE A 236 -12.74 14.70 -0.51
C PHE A 236 -12.64 15.00 0.99
N ASN A 237 -11.88 16.07 1.33
CA ASN A 237 -11.67 16.52 2.70
C ASN A 237 -10.86 15.53 3.56
N HIS A 238 -9.95 14.79 2.95
CA HIS A 238 -8.94 14.01 3.66
C HIS A 238 -7.87 14.95 4.23
N LYS A 239 -8.19 15.61 5.33
CA LYS A 239 -7.24 16.46 6.04
C LYS A 239 -6.32 15.57 6.89
N GLY A 240 -5.01 15.63 6.63
CA GLY A 240 -3.95 15.12 7.49
C GLY A 240 -3.46 16.20 8.47
#